data_f9e1b243b1285a86cbbfe8df8799a425
#
_entry.id   f9e1b243b1285a86cbbfe8df8799a425
#
_cell.length_a   1.000
_cell.length_b   1.000
_cell.length_c   1.000
_cell.angle_alpha   90.00
_cell.angle_beta   90.00
_cell.angle_gamma   90.00
#
_symmetry.space_group_name_H-M   'P 1'
#
loop_
_entity.id
_entity.type
_entity.pdbx_description
1 polymer ?
#
loop_
_entity_poly.entity_id
_entity_poly.type
_entity_poly.pdbx_seq_one_letter_code
_entity_poly.pdbx_strand_id
1 'polypeptide(L)'
;MIEAKRRKEILKRKPSTIFLHGEPLLGSYYTEEEIEVVVKTIRDSMDPAVGFGFICEEILNFEREFAEYCGTKHCISINGAGTGLDMAMMALDLEPGDEVIVPAINFKAAALSVIGQGGKVVWCEVDERTLQADPEDVERRITPRTRAIYPVHMNGLSAPMDDLLDIAERHPHPKHGPLKVIGDAARACGGKYRGTRIGKKGWMTIFSFHTQKLMTTLGEGGAITTDDDELAERLRAIRQFGGGRTWGTNYKMTKVQAAVGSVQLRRLDEMIEKRRRVAHERNKLLEGVPELTLPYEPPDCWHTYYLYTCLVPEEWAGEKRDKLIGIMKEEYKVGCVVANPPQYIQTPFLRKMTPGQDLPRSNKLGERLFCVSIHPLMTTEDNEYICAALIETIERLRKE
;
A
#
# COMPACT_ATOMS: atom_id res chain seq x y z
N MET A 1 -20.23 -19.96 9.04
CA MET A 1 -21.11 -18.77 9.25
C MET A 1 -21.61 -18.76 10.71
N ILE A 2 -21.70 -17.59 11.35
CA ILE A 2 -22.21 -17.45 12.73
C ILE A 2 -23.73 -17.65 12.74
N GLU A 3 -24.24 -18.53 13.60
CA GLU A 3 -25.67 -18.79 13.74
C GLU A 3 -26.46 -17.56 14.21
N ALA A 4 -27.71 -17.38 13.74
CA ALA A 4 -28.52 -16.18 13.99
C ALA A 4 -28.74 -15.89 15.49
N LYS A 5 -28.94 -16.94 16.33
CA LYS A 5 -29.08 -16.77 17.78
C LYS A 5 -27.79 -16.22 18.40
N ARG A 6 -26.63 -16.76 17.99
CA ARG A 6 -25.33 -16.31 18.48
C ARG A 6 -25.01 -14.88 18.02
N ARG A 7 -25.36 -14.51 16.77
CA ARG A 7 -25.19 -13.13 16.27
C ARG A 7 -25.90 -12.11 17.16
N LYS A 8 -27.17 -12.40 17.52
CA LYS A 8 -27.94 -11.52 18.42
C LYS A 8 -27.28 -11.34 19.78
N GLU A 9 -26.64 -12.36 20.32
CA GLU A 9 -25.89 -12.26 21.58
C GLU A 9 -24.59 -11.45 21.42
N ILE A 10 -23.87 -11.69 20.33
CA ILE A 10 -22.63 -10.94 20.02
C ILE A 10 -22.95 -9.44 19.87
N LEU A 11 -24.00 -9.08 19.15
CA LEU A 11 -24.35 -7.68 18.86
C LEU A 11 -24.87 -6.90 20.08
N LYS A 12 -25.15 -7.56 21.22
CA LYS A 12 -25.39 -6.88 22.50
C LYS A 12 -24.12 -6.36 23.16
N ARG A 13 -22.94 -6.84 22.75
CA ARG A 13 -21.64 -6.43 23.30
C ARG A 13 -21.26 -5.05 22.76
N LYS A 14 -20.40 -4.34 23.52
CA LYS A 14 -19.67 -3.17 23.00
C LYS A 14 -18.22 -3.59 22.77
N PRO A 15 -17.78 -3.73 21.52
CA PRO A 15 -16.39 -4.05 21.21
C PRO A 15 -15.45 -2.90 21.64
N SER A 16 -14.25 -3.26 22.10
CA SER A 16 -13.30 -2.30 22.68
C SER A 16 -12.51 -1.50 21.63
N THR A 17 -12.32 -2.05 20.42
CA THR A 17 -11.36 -1.53 19.43
C THR A 17 -11.94 -1.36 18.03
N ILE A 18 -13.24 -1.11 17.89
CA ILE A 18 -13.83 -0.80 16.59
C ILE A 18 -13.51 0.63 16.20
N PHE A 19 -12.95 0.79 15.02
CA PHE A 19 -12.63 2.09 14.44
C PHE A 19 -13.80 2.58 13.57
N LEU A 20 -14.16 3.86 13.72
CA LEU A 20 -15.19 4.50 12.90
C LEU A 20 -14.73 4.72 11.44
N HIS A 21 -13.44 4.61 11.15
CA HIS A 21 -12.87 4.72 9.82
C HIS A 21 -12.43 3.33 9.33
N GLY A 22 -12.70 3.00 8.08
CA GLY A 22 -12.26 1.75 7.47
C GLY A 22 -10.75 1.61 7.40
N GLU A 23 -10.04 2.73 7.25
CA GLU A 23 -8.61 2.85 7.50
C GLU A 23 -8.41 3.49 8.88
N PRO A 24 -7.65 2.84 9.80
CA PRO A 24 -7.41 3.40 11.14
C PRO A 24 -6.53 4.66 11.05
N LEU A 25 -6.67 5.58 12.02
CA LEU A 25 -5.81 6.76 12.10
C LEU A 25 -4.35 6.39 12.43
N LEU A 26 -4.13 5.24 13.07
CA LEU A 26 -2.83 4.63 13.29
C LEU A 26 -2.90 3.17 12.83
N GLY A 27 -2.12 2.79 11.82
CA GLY A 27 -2.13 1.46 11.22
C GLY A 27 -1.31 0.41 11.97
N SER A 28 -0.33 0.85 12.78
CA SER A 28 0.49 0.07 13.72
C SER A 28 0.08 0.38 15.17
N TYR A 29 1.01 0.22 16.11
CA TYR A 29 0.86 0.74 17.46
C TYR A 29 2.22 1.10 18.06
N TYR A 30 2.21 2.05 19.00
CA TYR A 30 3.39 2.45 19.76
C TYR A 30 3.47 1.69 21.09
N THR A 31 4.69 1.60 21.63
CA THR A 31 5.02 1.10 22.95
C THR A 31 5.93 2.10 23.66
N GLU A 32 6.35 1.79 24.88
CA GLU A 32 7.34 2.60 25.60
C GLU A 32 8.68 2.69 24.86
N GLU A 33 9.04 1.69 24.04
CA GLU A 33 10.29 1.70 23.27
C GLU A 33 10.37 2.88 22.30
N GLU A 34 9.27 3.22 21.62
CA GLU A 34 9.24 4.40 20.74
C GLU A 34 9.38 5.70 21.54
N ILE A 35 8.77 5.79 22.72
CA ILE A 35 8.89 6.96 23.60
C ILE A 35 10.34 7.11 24.09
N GLU A 36 10.93 6.04 24.57
CA GLU A 36 12.32 6.02 25.07
C GLU A 36 13.32 6.41 23.98
N VAL A 37 13.19 5.86 22.75
CA VAL A 37 14.11 6.18 21.67
C VAL A 37 13.96 7.64 21.22
N VAL A 38 12.75 8.19 21.18
CA VAL A 38 12.52 9.61 20.87
C VAL A 38 13.19 10.51 21.91
N VAL A 39 12.94 10.24 23.19
CA VAL A 39 13.52 11.03 24.30
C VAL A 39 15.06 10.92 24.27
N LYS A 40 15.60 9.72 24.09
CA LYS A 40 17.06 9.50 23.98
C LYS A 40 17.64 10.29 22.82
N THR A 41 17.03 10.19 21.62
CA THR A 41 17.51 10.89 20.41
C THR A 41 17.54 12.40 20.60
N ILE A 42 16.54 12.97 21.26
CA ILE A 42 16.50 14.41 21.57
C ILE A 42 17.62 14.77 22.58
N ARG A 43 17.77 13.99 23.65
CA ARG A 43 18.79 14.23 24.69
C ARG A 43 20.19 14.19 24.10
N ASP A 44 20.51 13.17 23.31
CA ASP A 44 21.82 13.04 22.65
C ASP A 44 22.10 14.23 21.71
N SER A 45 21.06 14.76 21.08
CA SER A 45 21.17 15.89 20.16
C SER A 45 21.25 17.27 20.85
N MET A 46 21.13 17.32 22.19
CA MET A 46 21.38 18.56 22.95
C MET A 46 22.87 18.97 22.95
N ASP A 47 23.77 18.03 22.71
CA ASP A 47 25.18 18.32 22.46
C ASP A 47 25.33 19.01 21.09
N PRO A 48 25.82 20.27 21.02
CA PRO A 48 26.02 20.97 19.76
C PRO A 48 26.95 20.25 18.77
N ALA A 49 27.86 19.39 19.27
CA ALA A 49 28.75 18.59 18.45
C ALA A 49 28.04 17.41 17.78
N VAL A 50 26.93 16.95 18.33
CA VAL A 50 26.09 15.86 17.80
C VAL A 50 24.95 16.42 16.95
N GLY A 51 24.10 17.27 17.53
CA GLY A 51 22.92 17.84 16.89
C GLY A 51 22.03 16.81 16.20
N PHE A 52 21.20 17.24 15.28
CA PHE A 52 20.38 16.33 14.45
C PHE A 52 21.08 15.91 13.14
N GLY A 53 21.96 16.75 12.60
CA GLY A 53 22.66 16.48 11.33
C GLY A 53 21.76 16.45 10.09
N PHE A 54 22.35 16.30 8.91
CA PHE A 54 21.62 16.11 7.65
C PHE A 54 21.40 14.63 7.35
N ILE A 55 22.46 13.85 7.41
CA ILE A 55 22.45 12.38 7.39
C ILE A 55 23.27 11.94 8.60
N CYS A 56 22.61 11.29 9.53
CA CYS A 56 23.17 10.87 10.81
C CYS A 56 23.21 9.36 10.93
N GLU A 57 23.81 8.86 12.00
CA GLU A 57 23.98 7.42 12.23
C GLU A 57 22.62 6.70 12.32
N GLU A 58 21.62 7.29 12.95
CA GLU A 58 20.27 6.70 13.06
C GLU A 58 19.63 6.48 11.68
N ILE A 59 19.84 7.43 10.74
CA ILE A 59 19.37 7.29 9.37
C ILE A 59 20.09 6.15 8.67
N LEU A 60 21.43 6.10 8.77
CA LEU A 60 22.24 5.05 8.14
C LEU A 60 21.96 3.67 8.72
N ASN A 61 21.74 3.59 10.04
CA ASN A 61 21.36 2.36 10.72
C ASN A 61 20.00 1.85 10.25
N PHE A 62 18.99 2.72 10.23
CA PHE A 62 17.65 2.37 9.70
C PHE A 62 17.72 1.92 8.24
N GLU A 63 18.47 2.60 7.40
CA GLU A 63 18.66 2.21 5.98
C GLU A 63 19.29 0.82 5.86
N ARG A 64 20.31 0.51 6.65
CA ARG A 64 20.95 -0.81 6.68
C ARG A 64 19.97 -1.89 7.15
N GLU A 65 19.29 -1.67 8.29
CA GLU A 65 18.31 -2.60 8.85
C GLU A 65 17.16 -2.87 7.87
N PHE A 66 16.66 -1.83 7.20
CA PHE A 66 15.56 -1.98 6.25
C PHE A 66 15.99 -2.67 4.95
N ALA A 67 17.20 -2.39 4.45
CA ALA A 67 17.78 -3.09 3.32
C ALA A 67 17.96 -4.58 3.62
N GLU A 68 18.52 -4.92 4.80
CA GLU A 68 18.66 -6.29 5.28
C GLU A 68 17.30 -7.00 5.41
N TYR A 69 16.31 -6.32 5.98
CA TYR A 69 14.95 -6.85 6.11
C TYR A 69 14.30 -7.18 4.77
N CYS A 70 14.48 -6.34 3.76
CA CYS A 70 14.00 -6.57 2.39
C CYS A 70 14.89 -7.53 1.59
N GLY A 71 16.13 -7.78 2.02
CA GLY A 71 17.14 -8.57 1.31
C GLY A 71 17.74 -7.84 0.11
N THR A 72 17.79 -6.49 0.14
CA THR A 72 18.35 -5.63 -0.92
C THR A 72 19.73 -5.11 -0.53
N LYS A 73 20.52 -4.65 -1.51
CA LYS A 73 21.81 -3.99 -1.24
C LYS A 73 21.63 -2.62 -0.60
N HIS A 74 20.61 -1.88 -1.05
CA HIS A 74 20.42 -0.48 -0.67
C HIS A 74 19.00 -0.21 -0.20
N CYS A 75 18.92 0.66 0.81
CA CYS A 75 17.75 1.40 1.18
C CYS A 75 18.10 2.89 1.23
N ILE A 76 17.21 3.72 0.77
CA ILE A 76 17.29 5.19 0.82
C ILE A 76 16.06 5.68 1.59
N SER A 77 16.24 6.11 2.83
CA SER A 77 15.17 6.69 3.64
C SER A 77 14.79 8.08 3.15
N ILE A 78 13.49 8.36 3.16
CA ILE A 78 12.89 9.59 2.63
C ILE A 78 11.76 10.07 3.55
N ASN A 79 11.35 11.32 3.36
CA ASN A 79 10.32 11.95 4.19
C ASN A 79 8.89 11.49 3.89
N GLY A 80 8.66 10.68 2.85
CA GLY A 80 7.35 10.12 2.53
C GLY A 80 7.34 9.34 1.21
N ALA A 81 6.41 8.40 1.07
CA ALA A 81 6.30 7.62 -0.17
C ALA A 81 5.99 8.50 -1.40
N GLY A 82 5.19 9.55 -1.25
CA GLY A 82 4.90 10.48 -2.36
C GLY A 82 6.18 11.02 -2.99
N THR A 83 7.11 11.48 -2.17
CA THR A 83 8.44 11.90 -2.64
C THR A 83 9.25 10.77 -3.26
N GLY A 84 9.13 9.55 -2.72
CA GLY A 84 9.77 8.37 -3.33
C GLY A 84 9.26 8.05 -4.72
N LEU A 85 7.94 8.21 -4.93
CA LEU A 85 7.31 8.05 -6.25
C LEU A 85 7.81 9.13 -7.23
N ASP A 86 7.91 10.39 -6.79
CA ASP A 86 8.48 11.47 -7.59
C ASP A 86 9.96 11.21 -7.93
N MET A 87 10.77 10.79 -6.94
CA MET A 87 12.17 10.43 -7.14
C MET A 87 12.36 9.28 -8.13
N ALA A 88 11.45 8.29 -8.13
CA ALA A 88 11.47 7.21 -9.10
C ALA A 88 11.25 7.71 -10.53
N MET A 89 10.31 8.62 -10.73
CA MET A 89 10.06 9.24 -12.05
C MET A 89 11.20 10.16 -12.46
N MET A 90 11.81 10.91 -11.53
CA MET A 90 13.03 11.68 -11.80
C MET A 90 14.18 10.78 -12.24
N ALA A 91 14.32 9.59 -11.64
CA ALA A 91 15.36 8.63 -11.99
C ALA A 91 15.14 7.97 -13.35
N LEU A 92 13.92 7.97 -13.88
CA LEU A 92 13.62 7.49 -15.24
C LEU A 92 14.04 8.48 -16.33
N ASP A 93 14.26 9.76 -16.01
CA ASP A 93 14.52 10.83 -16.99
C ASP A 93 13.48 10.82 -18.12
N LEU A 94 12.21 10.97 -17.74
CA LEU A 94 11.10 10.92 -18.70
C LEU A 94 11.20 12.04 -19.73
N GLU A 95 11.08 11.68 -20.99
CA GLU A 95 11.00 12.61 -22.13
C GLU A 95 9.51 12.88 -22.48
N PRO A 96 9.17 14.00 -23.12
CA PRO A 96 7.81 14.26 -23.54
C PRO A 96 7.23 13.13 -24.41
N GLY A 97 6.11 12.56 -23.97
CA GLY A 97 5.46 11.44 -24.65
C GLY A 97 5.82 10.06 -24.10
N ASP A 98 6.80 9.97 -23.19
CA ASP A 98 7.09 8.73 -22.47
C ASP A 98 5.89 8.26 -21.66
N GLU A 99 5.65 6.97 -21.67
CA GLU A 99 4.49 6.34 -21.05
C GLU A 99 4.91 5.46 -19.87
N VAL A 100 4.09 5.51 -18.81
CA VAL A 100 4.22 4.63 -17.64
C VAL A 100 2.88 3.93 -17.41
N ILE A 101 2.91 2.59 -17.34
CA ILE A 101 1.72 1.77 -17.13
C ILE A 101 1.43 1.67 -15.63
N VAL A 102 0.20 2.05 -15.22
CA VAL A 102 -0.22 2.14 -13.82
C VAL A 102 -1.58 1.45 -13.64
N PRO A 103 -1.80 0.58 -12.65
CA PRO A 103 -3.10 -0.05 -12.42
C PRO A 103 -4.17 0.98 -12.03
N ALA A 104 -5.40 0.81 -12.53
CA ALA A 104 -6.49 1.77 -12.33
C ALA A 104 -6.96 1.83 -10.87
N ILE A 105 -6.98 0.69 -10.17
CA ILE A 105 -7.34 0.58 -8.75
C ILE A 105 -6.08 0.73 -7.91
N ASN A 106 -5.82 1.95 -7.44
CA ASN A 106 -4.69 2.26 -6.58
C ASN A 106 -4.92 3.59 -5.84
N PHE A 107 -3.90 4.06 -5.10
CA PHE A 107 -3.87 5.43 -4.60
C PHE A 107 -3.33 6.37 -5.68
N LYS A 108 -3.92 7.54 -5.81
CA LYS A 108 -3.64 8.51 -6.89
C LYS A 108 -2.18 8.95 -7.03
N ALA A 109 -1.35 8.77 -5.99
CA ALA A 109 0.03 9.28 -5.95
C ALA A 109 0.92 8.71 -7.08
N ALA A 110 0.77 7.41 -7.43
CA ALA A 110 1.52 6.81 -8.52
C ALA A 110 1.30 7.54 -9.86
N ALA A 111 0.04 7.81 -10.22
CA ALA A 111 -0.27 8.55 -11.44
C ALA A 111 0.15 10.03 -11.36
N LEU A 112 -0.01 10.65 -10.18
CA LEU A 112 0.40 12.05 -9.98
C LEU A 112 1.92 12.22 -10.15
N SER A 113 2.74 11.28 -9.69
CA SER A 113 4.19 11.35 -9.87
C SER A 113 4.60 11.26 -11.34
N VAL A 114 3.95 10.40 -12.12
CA VAL A 114 4.19 10.30 -13.57
C VAL A 114 3.89 11.62 -14.26
N ILE A 115 2.70 12.18 -14.01
CA ILE A 115 2.27 13.45 -14.62
C ILE A 115 3.16 14.61 -14.14
N GLY A 116 3.51 14.63 -12.86
CA GLY A 116 4.36 15.67 -12.25
C GLY A 116 5.76 15.74 -12.87
N GLN A 117 6.26 14.63 -13.41
CA GLN A 117 7.55 14.56 -14.10
C GLN A 117 7.40 14.57 -15.65
N GLY A 118 6.23 14.99 -16.17
CA GLY A 118 6.00 15.17 -17.57
C GLY A 118 5.70 13.90 -18.37
N GLY A 119 5.59 12.75 -17.71
CA GLY A 119 5.21 11.48 -18.33
C GLY A 119 3.72 11.37 -18.58
N LYS A 120 3.34 10.38 -19.40
CA LYS A 120 1.96 10.04 -19.71
C LYS A 120 1.56 8.75 -18.98
N VAL A 121 0.47 8.81 -18.24
CA VAL A 121 -0.10 7.63 -17.56
C VAL A 121 -0.89 6.80 -18.58
N VAL A 122 -0.57 5.52 -18.66
CA VAL A 122 -1.37 4.50 -19.35
C VAL A 122 -1.96 3.60 -18.26
N TRP A 123 -3.27 3.67 -18.06
CA TRP A 123 -3.94 2.84 -17.08
C TRP A 123 -4.06 1.40 -17.54
N CYS A 124 -3.88 0.44 -16.64
CA CYS A 124 -4.16 -0.97 -16.91
C CYS A 124 -5.25 -1.51 -16.00
N GLU A 125 -5.90 -2.59 -16.46
CA GLU A 125 -6.85 -3.36 -15.68
C GLU A 125 -6.17 -4.06 -14.50
N VAL A 126 -6.98 -4.43 -13.51
CA VAL A 126 -6.55 -5.28 -12.41
C VAL A 126 -7.21 -6.65 -12.49
N ASP A 127 -6.57 -7.67 -11.92
CA ASP A 127 -7.13 -8.99 -11.73
C ASP A 127 -8.32 -8.94 -10.74
N GLU A 128 -9.39 -9.66 -11.05
CA GLU A 128 -10.65 -9.59 -10.27
C GLU A 128 -10.55 -10.18 -8.86
N ARG A 129 -9.63 -11.12 -8.64
CA ARG A 129 -9.49 -11.81 -7.36
C ARG A 129 -8.48 -11.14 -6.44
N THR A 130 -7.38 -10.65 -7.02
CA THR A 130 -6.24 -10.11 -6.27
C THR A 130 -6.24 -8.59 -6.22
N LEU A 131 -6.92 -7.91 -7.14
CA LEU A 131 -6.88 -6.47 -7.37
C LEU A 131 -5.47 -5.94 -7.71
N GLN A 132 -4.57 -6.83 -8.14
CA GLN A 132 -3.25 -6.46 -8.62
C GLN A 132 -3.29 -6.15 -10.12
N ALA A 133 -2.26 -5.44 -10.63
CA ALA A 133 -2.12 -5.23 -12.07
C ALA A 133 -2.23 -6.55 -12.83
N ASP A 134 -3.07 -6.60 -13.86
CA ASP A 134 -3.26 -7.77 -14.73
C ASP A 134 -2.12 -7.84 -15.76
N PRO A 135 -1.24 -8.85 -15.71
CA PRO A 135 -0.10 -8.96 -16.63
C PRO A 135 -0.50 -8.98 -18.11
N GLU A 136 -1.60 -9.66 -18.46
CA GLU A 136 -2.07 -9.71 -19.85
C GLU A 136 -2.50 -8.33 -20.35
N ASP A 137 -3.17 -7.55 -19.51
CA ASP A 137 -3.58 -6.20 -19.89
C ASP A 137 -2.37 -5.24 -19.90
N VAL A 138 -1.43 -5.39 -18.96
CA VAL A 138 -0.17 -4.64 -18.98
C VAL A 138 0.55 -4.86 -20.30
N GLU A 139 0.74 -6.12 -20.73
CA GLU A 139 1.44 -6.45 -21.97
C GLU A 139 0.76 -5.85 -23.20
N ARG A 140 -0.58 -5.93 -23.29
CA ARG A 140 -1.36 -5.33 -24.39
C ARG A 140 -1.22 -3.81 -24.50
N ARG A 141 -0.88 -3.12 -23.42
CA ARG A 141 -0.76 -1.65 -23.36
C ARG A 141 0.63 -1.13 -23.64
N ILE A 142 1.61 -2.01 -23.79
CA ILE A 142 2.98 -1.62 -24.10
C ILE A 142 3.04 -1.01 -25.51
N THR A 143 3.70 0.12 -25.60
CA THR A 143 4.00 0.82 -26.87
C THR A 143 5.50 1.11 -26.97
N PRO A 144 6.03 1.52 -28.12
CA PRO A 144 7.44 1.96 -28.22
C PRO A 144 7.80 3.17 -27.34
N ARG A 145 6.84 3.79 -26.66
CA ARG A 145 7.04 4.90 -25.71
C ARG A 145 6.98 4.45 -24.25
N THR A 146 6.63 3.21 -23.98
CA THR A 146 6.54 2.70 -22.60
C THR A 146 7.94 2.64 -21.97
N ARG A 147 8.13 3.33 -20.85
CA ARG A 147 9.40 3.38 -20.09
C ARG A 147 9.37 2.49 -18.86
N ALA A 148 8.21 2.36 -18.22
CA ALA A 148 8.08 1.60 -17.00
C ALA A 148 6.71 0.96 -16.85
N ILE A 149 6.69 -0.15 -16.12
CA ILE A 149 5.52 -0.76 -15.50
C ILE A 149 5.58 -0.42 -14.01
N TYR A 150 4.50 0.13 -13.47
CA TYR A 150 4.43 0.65 -12.11
C TYR A 150 3.37 -0.11 -11.30
N PRO A 151 3.62 -1.41 -10.94
CA PRO A 151 2.70 -2.18 -10.12
C PRO A 151 2.58 -1.59 -8.72
N VAL A 152 1.36 -1.67 -8.18
CA VAL A 152 1.06 -1.37 -6.79
C VAL A 152 0.78 -2.68 -6.07
N HIS A 153 1.46 -2.94 -4.96
CA HIS A 153 1.21 -4.10 -4.09
C HIS A 153 -0.05 -3.83 -3.25
N MET A 154 -1.22 -3.99 -3.91
CA MET A 154 -2.50 -3.51 -3.41
C MET A 154 -2.97 -4.27 -2.18
N ASN A 155 -3.55 -3.57 -1.22
CA ASN A 155 -4.16 -4.10 0.01
C ASN A 155 -3.20 -4.88 0.94
N GLY A 156 -1.91 -4.95 0.62
CA GLY A 156 -0.93 -5.75 1.37
C GLY A 156 -0.55 -7.06 0.69
N LEU A 157 -1.05 -7.30 -0.52
CA LEU A 157 -0.71 -8.43 -1.37
C LEU A 157 0.32 -8.01 -2.43
N SER A 158 1.26 -8.89 -2.75
CA SER A 158 2.21 -8.63 -3.82
C SER A 158 1.53 -8.61 -5.19
N ALA A 159 1.94 -7.67 -6.05
CA ALA A 159 1.71 -7.79 -7.48
C ALA A 159 2.45 -9.03 -8.05
N PRO A 160 2.05 -9.55 -9.21
CA PRO A 160 2.68 -10.72 -9.87
C PRO A 160 4.03 -10.32 -10.48
N MET A 161 5.02 -10.08 -9.62
CA MET A 161 6.28 -9.46 -9.99
C MET A 161 7.08 -10.23 -11.04
N ASP A 162 7.06 -11.57 -10.98
CA ASP A 162 7.83 -12.39 -11.96
C ASP A 162 7.25 -12.25 -13.37
N ASP A 163 5.92 -12.25 -13.50
CA ASP A 163 5.24 -12.07 -14.78
C ASP A 163 5.51 -10.67 -15.36
N LEU A 164 5.45 -9.64 -14.50
CA LEU A 164 5.70 -8.26 -14.91
C LEU A 164 7.17 -8.01 -15.29
N LEU A 165 8.10 -8.67 -14.62
CA LEU A 165 9.53 -8.60 -14.95
C LEU A 165 9.82 -9.33 -16.28
N ASP A 166 9.21 -10.49 -16.52
CA ASP A 166 9.32 -11.20 -17.78
C ASP A 166 8.77 -10.36 -18.95
N ILE A 167 7.61 -9.74 -18.77
CA ILE A 167 7.03 -8.82 -19.76
C ILE A 167 7.99 -7.65 -20.03
N ALA A 168 8.54 -7.04 -18.99
CA ALA A 168 9.44 -5.91 -19.11
C ALA A 168 10.72 -6.25 -19.91
N GLU A 169 11.24 -7.46 -19.73
CA GLU A 169 12.41 -7.97 -20.46
C GLU A 169 12.10 -8.28 -21.92
N ARG A 170 10.94 -8.87 -22.21
CA ARG A 170 10.50 -9.23 -23.58
C ARG A 170 10.11 -8.04 -24.44
N HIS A 171 9.80 -6.91 -23.85
CA HIS A 171 9.36 -5.69 -24.53
C HIS A 171 10.27 -4.50 -24.25
N PRO A 172 11.55 -4.52 -24.69
CA PRO A 172 12.49 -3.45 -24.40
C PRO A 172 12.08 -2.15 -25.12
N HIS A 173 12.26 -1.03 -24.43
CA HIS A 173 12.15 0.29 -25.05
C HIS A 173 13.26 0.47 -26.09
N PRO A 174 12.98 1.01 -27.30
CA PRO A 174 13.96 1.11 -28.40
C PRO A 174 15.27 1.83 -28.05
N LYS A 175 15.21 2.82 -27.14
CA LYS A 175 16.35 3.65 -26.73
C LYS A 175 16.95 3.23 -25.36
N HIS A 176 16.13 2.67 -24.46
CA HIS A 176 16.48 2.53 -23.04
C HIS A 176 16.60 1.07 -22.56
N GLY A 177 16.43 0.10 -23.46
CA GLY A 177 16.50 -1.32 -23.10
C GLY A 177 15.27 -1.81 -22.31
N PRO A 178 15.39 -2.84 -21.48
CA PRO A 178 14.27 -3.42 -20.75
C PRO A 178 13.48 -2.36 -19.97
N LEU A 179 12.15 -2.52 -19.95
CA LEU A 179 11.28 -1.62 -19.20
C LEU A 179 11.63 -1.67 -17.70
N LYS A 180 11.51 -0.54 -17.02
CA LYS A 180 11.73 -0.53 -15.58
C LYS A 180 10.48 -0.97 -14.84
N VAL A 181 10.60 -1.94 -13.92
CA VAL A 181 9.52 -2.34 -13.03
C VAL A 181 9.72 -1.66 -11.69
N ILE A 182 8.78 -0.76 -11.32
CA ILE A 182 8.87 0.07 -10.11
C ILE A 182 7.73 -0.32 -9.18
N GLY A 183 8.03 -0.97 -8.05
CA GLY A 183 7.02 -1.41 -7.10
C GLY A 183 6.56 -0.28 -6.17
N ASP A 184 5.26 -0.03 -6.09
CA ASP A 184 4.66 0.76 -5.01
C ASP A 184 4.21 -0.20 -3.89
N ALA A 185 5.00 -0.28 -2.83
CA ALA A 185 4.74 -1.09 -1.65
C ALA A 185 4.24 -0.27 -0.45
N ALA A 186 3.68 0.92 -0.69
CA ALA A 186 3.15 1.77 0.38
C ALA A 186 2.09 1.09 1.26
N ARG A 187 1.54 -0.05 0.82
CA ARG A 187 0.52 -0.85 1.52
C ARG A 187 0.97 -2.27 1.85
N ALA A 188 2.18 -2.66 1.48
CA ALA A 188 2.61 -4.05 1.55
C ALA A 188 3.98 -4.26 2.20
N CYS A 189 4.41 -3.31 3.05
CA CYS A 189 5.64 -3.46 3.81
C CYS A 189 5.61 -4.77 4.61
N GLY A 190 6.67 -5.59 4.47
CA GLY A 190 6.79 -6.88 5.12
C GLY A 190 6.10 -8.06 4.43
N GLY A 191 5.32 -7.84 3.36
CA GLY A 191 4.75 -8.92 2.56
C GLY A 191 5.81 -9.77 1.84
N LYS A 192 5.39 -10.95 1.34
CA LYS A 192 6.28 -11.84 0.58
C LYS A 192 5.61 -12.34 -0.70
N TYR A 193 6.43 -12.60 -1.70
CA TYR A 193 6.07 -13.21 -2.96
C TYR A 193 7.07 -14.31 -3.29
N ARG A 194 6.61 -15.57 -3.43
CA ARG A 194 7.47 -16.74 -3.67
C ARG A 194 8.66 -16.81 -2.72
N GLY A 195 8.38 -16.64 -1.42
CA GLY A 195 9.39 -16.69 -0.35
C GLY A 195 10.29 -15.46 -0.23
N THR A 196 10.22 -14.51 -1.18
CA THR A 196 11.04 -13.29 -1.18
C THR A 196 10.25 -12.11 -0.61
N ARG A 197 10.87 -11.28 0.22
CA ARG A 197 10.24 -10.05 0.74
C ARG A 197 9.93 -9.09 -0.41
N ILE A 198 8.76 -8.41 -0.33
CA ILE A 198 8.47 -7.25 -1.16
C ILE A 198 9.55 -6.20 -0.91
N GLY A 199 10.11 -5.66 -1.98
CA GLY A 199 11.25 -4.75 -1.93
C GLY A 199 12.48 -5.29 -2.67
N LYS A 200 12.58 -6.62 -2.84
CA LYS A 200 13.71 -7.28 -3.50
C LYS A 200 13.60 -7.33 -5.02
N LYS A 201 12.38 -7.46 -5.55
CA LYS A 201 12.14 -7.63 -6.98
C LYS A 201 11.81 -6.30 -7.65
N GLY A 202 12.32 -6.12 -8.87
CA GLY A 202 12.15 -4.90 -9.67
C GLY A 202 13.39 -4.00 -9.68
N TRP A 203 13.28 -2.89 -10.39
CA TRP A 203 14.35 -1.88 -10.45
C TRP A 203 14.49 -1.14 -9.12
N MET A 204 13.34 -0.77 -8.53
CA MET A 204 13.24 -0.24 -7.18
C MET A 204 11.85 -0.50 -6.60
N THR A 205 11.73 -0.40 -5.28
CA THR A 205 10.44 -0.47 -4.58
C THR A 205 10.32 0.66 -3.57
N ILE A 206 9.17 1.33 -3.55
CA ILE A 206 8.87 2.47 -2.68
C ILE A 206 7.97 2.03 -1.52
N PHE A 207 8.30 2.44 -0.30
CA PHE A 207 7.57 2.15 0.93
C PHE A 207 7.07 3.42 1.61
N SER A 208 5.94 3.31 2.31
CA SER A 208 5.37 4.38 3.13
C SER A 208 5.38 4.01 4.60
N PHE A 209 5.78 4.96 5.43
CA PHE A 209 5.70 4.89 6.88
C PHE A 209 4.78 5.98 7.44
N HIS A 210 3.79 6.39 6.63
CA HIS A 210 2.69 7.26 7.07
C HIS A 210 1.94 6.61 8.25
N THR A 211 1.31 7.43 9.09
CA THR A 211 0.65 6.97 10.32
C THR A 211 -0.31 5.79 10.13
N GLN A 212 -1.00 5.69 8.99
CA GLN A 212 -1.96 4.61 8.70
C GLN A 212 -1.30 3.30 8.22
N LYS A 213 0.02 3.28 7.96
CA LYS A 213 0.71 2.13 7.36
C LYS A 213 1.03 1.04 8.37
N LEU A 214 1.53 -0.09 7.87
CA LEU A 214 1.86 -1.29 8.66
C LEU A 214 2.95 -1.04 9.72
N MET A 215 3.82 -0.07 9.46
CA MET A 215 4.71 0.57 10.42
C MET A 215 4.70 2.09 10.16
N THR A 216 5.08 2.88 11.16
CA THR A 216 5.08 4.35 11.04
C THR A 216 6.33 4.96 11.65
N THR A 217 6.70 6.14 11.13
CA THR A 217 7.81 6.96 11.63
C THR A 217 7.30 8.32 12.11
N LEU A 218 6.39 8.31 13.09
CA LEU A 218 5.76 9.50 13.70
C LEU A 218 4.91 10.32 12.73
N GLY A 219 4.15 9.64 11.87
CA GLY A 219 3.16 10.29 11.03
C GLY A 219 3.53 10.33 9.56
N GLU A 220 4.77 10.60 9.22
CA GLU A 220 5.28 10.60 7.85
C GLU A 220 6.62 9.88 7.77
N GLY A 221 6.97 9.40 6.57
CA GLY A 221 8.22 8.74 6.24
C GLY A 221 8.05 7.77 5.08
N GLY A 222 9.17 7.28 4.58
CA GLY A 222 9.22 6.29 3.51
C GLY A 222 10.64 5.79 3.26
N ALA A 223 10.75 4.83 2.36
CA ALA A 223 12.03 4.31 1.89
C ALA A 223 11.93 3.87 0.43
N ILE A 224 13.06 3.85 -0.24
CA ILE A 224 13.24 3.22 -1.55
C ILE A 224 14.27 2.13 -1.40
N THR A 225 13.99 0.91 -1.87
CA THR A 225 14.96 -0.19 -1.92
C THR A 225 15.36 -0.51 -3.35
N THR A 226 16.61 -0.91 -3.55
CA THR A 226 17.16 -1.31 -4.86
C THR A 226 18.42 -2.14 -4.69
N ASP A 227 18.75 -2.95 -5.70
CA ASP A 227 20.05 -3.63 -5.81
C ASP A 227 21.00 -2.94 -6.80
N ASP A 228 20.56 -1.87 -7.46
CA ASP A 228 21.30 -1.09 -8.45
C ASP A 228 22.15 -0.03 -7.74
N ASP A 229 23.47 -0.18 -7.81
CA ASP A 229 24.42 0.69 -7.11
C ASP A 229 24.40 2.13 -7.67
N GLU A 230 24.29 2.30 -9.00
CA GLU A 230 24.26 3.62 -9.67
C GLU A 230 22.95 4.36 -9.34
N LEU A 231 21.83 3.62 -9.37
CA LEU A 231 20.53 4.14 -8.98
C LEU A 231 20.54 4.61 -7.53
N ALA A 232 21.09 3.81 -6.61
CA ALA A 232 21.16 4.15 -5.20
C ALA A 232 21.94 5.46 -4.97
N GLU A 233 23.07 5.64 -5.62
CA GLU A 233 23.86 6.89 -5.57
C GLU A 233 23.09 8.09 -6.14
N ARG A 234 22.40 7.88 -7.25
CA ARG A 234 21.54 8.90 -7.86
C ARG A 234 20.39 9.32 -6.95
N LEU A 235 19.69 8.35 -6.33
CA LEU A 235 18.61 8.62 -5.39
C LEU A 235 19.11 9.36 -4.13
N ARG A 236 20.28 9.00 -3.60
CA ARG A 236 20.92 9.74 -2.49
C ARG A 236 21.23 11.19 -2.87
N ALA A 237 21.69 11.42 -4.10
CA ALA A 237 21.92 12.77 -4.60
C ALA A 237 20.62 13.57 -4.70
N ILE A 238 19.56 13.02 -5.34
CA ILE A 238 18.23 13.65 -5.47
C ILE A 238 17.65 13.99 -4.08
N ARG A 239 17.76 13.06 -3.12
CA ARG A 239 17.29 13.24 -1.74
C ARG A 239 17.93 14.44 -1.04
N GLN A 240 19.16 14.81 -1.39
CA GLN A 240 19.94 15.84 -0.71
C GLN A 240 20.51 16.86 -1.70
N PHE A 241 19.64 17.72 -2.20
CA PHE A 241 20.00 18.88 -3.03
C PHE A 241 20.87 18.56 -4.25
N GLY A 242 20.71 17.38 -4.84
CA GLY A 242 21.39 16.95 -6.05
C GLY A 242 22.87 16.56 -5.88
N GLY A 243 23.44 16.71 -4.67
CA GLY A 243 24.84 16.36 -4.41
C GLY A 243 25.85 17.07 -5.32
N GLY A 244 25.49 18.21 -5.92
CA GLY A 244 26.30 18.94 -6.90
C GLY A 244 26.36 18.30 -8.29
N ARG A 245 25.63 17.21 -8.55
CA ARG A 245 25.67 16.45 -9.82
C ARG A 245 24.35 16.47 -10.61
N THR A 246 23.25 16.64 -9.95
CA THR A 246 21.91 16.63 -10.54
C THR A 246 20.99 17.57 -9.78
N TRP A 247 19.78 17.79 -10.31
CA TRP A 247 18.72 18.45 -9.55
C TRP A 247 18.24 17.58 -8.41
N GLY A 248 17.95 18.19 -7.29
CA GLY A 248 17.39 17.53 -6.11
C GLY A 248 16.98 18.55 -5.07
N THR A 249 16.30 18.09 -4.03
CA THR A 249 15.85 18.96 -2.92
C THR A 249 15.90 18.22 -1.59
N ASN A 250 15.26 18.75 -0.55
CA ASN A 250 15.24 18.14 0.77
C ASN A 250 14.13 17.08 0.90
N TYR A 251 14.43 15.84 0.58
CA TYR A 251 13.55 14.70 0.75
C TYR A 251 13.95 13.79 1.93
N LYS A 252 14.81 14.27 2.82
CA LYS A 252 15.38 13.48 3.92
C LYS A 252 14.34 13.16 5.00
N MET A 253 14.41 11.94 5.52
CA MET A 253 13.86 11.57 6.81
C MET A 253 14.61 12.27 7.93
N THR A 254 13.97 12.59 9.05
CA THR A 254 14.61 13.16 10.22
C THR A 254 15.25 12.07 11.10
N LYS A 255 16.22 12.46 11.92
CA LYS A 255 16.89 11.59 12.89
C LYS A 255 15.92 10.83 13.80
N VAL A 256 14.95 11.54 14.37
CA VAL A 256 13.93 10.95 15.27
C VAL A 256 13.04 9.95 14.53
N GLN A 257 12.64 10.27 13.30
CA GLN A 257 11.85 9.34 12.48
C GLN A 257 12.62 8.05 12.17
N ALA A 258 13.91 8.14 11.86
CA ALA A 258 14.73 6.97 11.60
C ALA A 258 14.89 6.09 12.85
N ALA A 259 15.15 6.70 14.01
CA ALA A 259 15.24 5.98 15.28
C ALA A 259 13.95 5.23 15.63
N VAL A 260 12.78 5.87 15.46
CA VAL A 260 11.48 5.21 15.64
C VAL A 260 11.26 4.14 14.57
N GLY A 261 11.69 4.39 13.33
CA GLY A 261 11.62 3.43 12.23
C GLY A 261 12.30 2.10 12.56
N SER A 262 13.49 2.14 13.16
CA SER A 262 14.21 0.95 13.62
C SER A 262 13.43 0.16 14.69
N VAL A 263 12.77 0.85 15.64
CA VAL A 263 11.93 0.20 16.66
C VAL A 263 10.73 -0.48 16.02
N GLN A 264 10.02 0.24 15.17
CA GLN A 264 8.84 -0.28 14.46
C GLN A 264 9.21 -1.46 13.55
N LEU A 265 10.35 -1.41 12.86
CA LEU A 265 10.81 -2.47 11.96
C LEU A 265 11.03 -3.79 12.69
N ARG A 266 11.64 -3.74 13.89
CA ARG A 266 11.86 -4.96 14.70
C ARG A 266 10.56 -5.67 15.09
N ARG A 267 9.45 -4.92 15.19
CA ARG A 267 8.14 -5.45 15.56
C ARG A 267 7.19 -5.67 14.39
N LEU A 268 7.62 -5.30 13.17
CA LEU A 268 6.75 -5.30 11.99
C LEU A 268 6.14 -6.69 11.72
N ASP A 269 6.93 -7.75 11.77
CA ASP A 269 6.44 -9.12 11.52
C ASP A 269 5.39 -9.55 12.56
N GLU A 270 5.58 -9.19 13.83
CA GLU A 270 4.59 -9.46 14.89
C GLU A 270 3.27 -8.72 14.62
N MET A 271 3.34 -7.44 14.23
CA MET A 271 2.16 -6.64 13.89
C MET A 271 1.41 -7.21 12.69
N ILE A 272 2.13 -7.70 11.69
CA ILE A 272 1.55 -8.36 10.52
C ILE A 272 0.89 -9.68 10.92
N GLU A 273 1.53 -10.52 11.72
CA GLU A 273 0.93 -11.79 12.18
C GLU A 273 -0.36 -11.56 12.96
N LYS A 274 -0.45 -10.52 13.78
CA LYS A 274 -1.68 -10.14 14.45
C LYS A 274 -2.80 -9.80 13.45
N ARG A 275 -2.48 -9.03 12.38
CA ARG A 275 -3.44 -8.74 11.30
C ARG A 275 -3.87 -9.99 10.54
N ARG A 276 -2.93 -10.86 10.21
CA ARG A 276 -3.18 -12.12 9.51
C ARG A 276 -4.11 -13.02 10.33
N ARG A 277 -3.86 -13.14 11.64
CA ARG A 277 -4.77 -13.86 12.55
C ARG A 277 -6.20 -13.31 12.45
N VAL A 278 -6.38 -12.01 12.60
CA VAL A 278 -7.70 -11.36 12.49
C VAL A 278 -8.35 -11.64 11.14
N ALA A 279 -7.60 -11.53 10.04
CA ALA A 279 -8.11 -11.77 8.70
C ALA A 279 -8.53 -13.23 8.48
N HIS A 280 -7.70 -14.20 8.91
CA HIS A 280 -8.01 -15.62 8.76
C HIS A 280 -9.18 -16.08 9.65
N GLU A 281 -9.29 -15.56 10.87
CA GLU A 281 -10.47 -15.78 11.74
C GLU A 281 -11.73 -15.22 11.06
N ARG A 282 -11.64 -14.02 10.50
CA ARG A 282 -12.74 -13.37 9.78
C ARG A 282 -13.17 -14.15 8.54
N ASN A 283 -12.22 -14.65 7.75
CA ASN A 283 -12.54 -15.52 6.61
C ASN A 283 -13.38 -16.74 7.04
N LYS A 284 -12.99 -17.42 8.13
CA LYS A 284 -13.75 -18.56 8.66
C LYS A 284 -15.15 -18.17 9.14
N LEU A 285 -15.30 -17.02 9.80
CA LEU A 285 -16.60 -16.54 10.31
C LEU A 285 -17.55 -16.12 9.18
N LEU A 286 -17.01 -15.61 8.06
CA LEU A 286 -17.77 -15.16 6.90
C LEU A 286 -17.91 -16.24 5.81
N GLU A 287 -17.25 -17.37 5.96
CA GLU A 287 -17.35 -18.49 5.03
C GLU A 287 -18.81 -18.92 4.83
N GLY A 288 -19.23 -19.06 3.56
CA GLY A 288 -20.61 -19.42 3.19
C GLY A 288 -21.61 -18.26 3.19
N VAL A 289 -21.18 -16.99 3.25
CA VAL A 289 -22.00 -15.82 2.95
C VAL A 289 -21.93 -15.56 1.44
N PRO A 290 -23.00 -15.88 0.66
CA PRO A 290 -22.89 -15.91 -0.80
C PRO A 290 -22.74 -14.53 -1.43
N GLU A 291 -23.12 -13.45 -0.73
CA GLU A 291 -22.99 -12.07 -1.21
C GLU A 291 -21.60 -11.47 -0.96
N LEU A 292 -20.65 -12.25 -0.43
CA LEU A 292 -19.29 -11.79 -0.18
C LEU A 292 -18.25 -12.58 -0.98
N THR A 293 -17.48 -11.88 -1.80
CA THR A 293 -16.17 -12.38 -2.22
C THR A 293 -15.14 -11.87 -1.21
N LEU A 294 -14.53 -12.80 -0.48
CA LEU A 294 -13.53 -12.50 0.55
C LEU A 294 -12.15 -12.26 -0.07
N PRO A 295 -11.24 -11.53 0.64
CA PRO A 295 -9.88 -11.34 0.15
C PRO A 295 -9.19 -12.68 -0.15
N TYR A 296 -8.52 -12.73 -1.29
CA TYR A 296 -7.79 -13.91 -1.73
C TYR A 296 -6.29 -13.77 -1.45
N GLU A 297 -5.71 -14.78 -0.85
CA GLU A 297 -4.27 -14.90 -0.65
C GLU A 297 -3.76 -16.08 -1.49
N PRO A 298 -3.02 -15.83 -2.59
CA PRO A 298 -2.37 -16.90 -3.36
C PRO A 298 -1.40 -17.69 -2.48
N PRO A 299 -1.23 -19.02 -2.72
CA PRO A 299 -0.40 -19.89 -1.87
C PRO A 299 1.09 -19.53 -1.87
N ASP A 300 1.55 -18.82 -2.89
CA ASP A 300 2.94 -18.33 -3.03
C ASP A 300 3.14 -16.91 -2.50
N CYS A 301 2.09 -16.29 -1.93
CA CYS A 301 2.13 -14.97 -1.33
C CYS A 301 1.97 -15.03 0.19
N TRP A 302 2.52 -14.02 0.87
CA TRP A 302 2.27 -13.75 2.28
C TRP A 302 1.65 -12.36 2.39
N HIS A 303 0.30 -12.34 2.48
CA HIS A 303 -0.51 -11.13 2.48
C HIS A 303 -0.43 -10.45 3.86
N THR A 304 -0.12 -9.16 3.91
CA THR A 304 -0.03 -8.41 5.17
C THR A 304 -1.39 -7.94 5.69
N TYR A 305 -2.44 -8.04 4.88
CA TYR A 305 -3.78 -7.55 5.18
C TYR A 305 -3.78 -6.09 5.67
N TYR A 306 -3.08 -5.22 4.93
CA TYR A 306 -3.17 -3.77 5.17
C TYR A 306 -4.63 -3.31 5.11
N LEU A 307 -5.38 -3.78 4.12
CA LEU A 307 -6.84 -3.66 4.02
C LEU A 307 -7.46 -5.05 3.89
N TYR A 308 -8.62 -5.21 4.52
CA TYR A 308 -9.49 -6.38 4.36
C TYR A 308 -10.58 -6.02 3.35
N THR A 309 -10.32 -6.25 2.06
CA THR A 309 -11.17 -5.84 0.94
C THR A 309 -12.09 -6.96 0.51
N CYS A 310 -13.39 -6.74 0.58
CA CYS A 310 -14.42 -7.63 0.06
C CYS A 310 -15.04 -7.05 -1.21
N LEU A 311 -15.68 -7.92 -2.01
CA LEU A 311 -16.57 -7.51 -3.09
C LEU A 311 -18.00 -7.98 -2.80
N VAL A 312 -18.97 -7.10 -3.06
CA VAL A 312 -20.37 -7.51 -3.18
C VAL A 312 -20.63 -8.10 -4.57
N PRO A 313 -21.72 -8.86 -4.81
CA PRO A 313 -22.08 -9.34 -6.14
C PRO A 313 -22.43 -8.18 -7.08
N GLU A 314 -22.45 -8.45 -8.39
CA GLU A 314 -22.66 -7.39 -9.39
C GLU A 314 -24.01 -6.66 -9.24
N GLU A 315 -25.04 -7.36 -8.86
CA GLU A 315 -26.38 -6.80 -8.62
C GLU A 315 -26.46 -5.90 -7.37
N TRP A 316 -25.40 -5.87 -6.56
CA TRP A 316 -25.27 -4.99 -5.39
C TRP A 316 -24.29 -3.84 -5.62
N ALA A 317 -23.75 -3.71 -6.83
CA ALA A 317 -22.80 -2.66 -7.17
C ALA A 317 -23.38 -1.26 -6.92
N GLY A 318 -22.56 -0.32 -6.54
CA GLY A 318 -22.94 1.07 -6.31
C GLY A 318 -23.85 1.24 -5.09
N GLU A 319 -25.12 1.57 -5.32
CA GLU A 319 -26.06 2.02 -4.28
C GLU A 319 -26.23 1.01 -3.13
N LYS A 320 -26.41 -0.28 -3.43
CA LYS A 320 -26.64 -1.30 -2.40
C LYS A 320 -25.37 -1.58 -1.60
N ARG A 321 -24.17 -1.52 -2.23
CA ARG A 321 -22.89 -1.54 -1.55
C ARG A 321 -22.73 -0.34 -0.61
N ASP A 322 -23.10 0.85 -1.07
CA ASP A 322 -23.00 2.08 -0.27
C ASP A 322 -23.97 2.06 0.90
N LYS A 323 -25.17 1.50 0.72
CA LYS A 323 -26.14 1.26 1.78
C LYS A 323 -25.60 0.28 2.85
N LEU A 324 -24.93 -0.81 2.43
CA LEU A 324 -24.23 -1.71 3.33
C LEU A 324 -23.23 -0.95 4.22
N ILE A 325 -22.36 -0.14 3.59
CA ILE A 325 -21.37 0.68 4.30
C ILE A 325 -22.05 1.63 5.30
N GLY A 326 -23.14 2.28 4.89
CA GLY A 326 -23.92 3.19 5.71
C GLY A 326 -24.48 2.50 6.97
N ILE A 327 -25.12 1.36 6.81
CA ILE A 327 -25.67 0.56 7.94
C ILE A 327 -24.56 0.13 8.91
N MET A 328 -23.45 -0.41 8.39
CA MET A 328 -22.32 -0.83 9.21
C MET A 328 -21.79 0.33 10.06
N LYS A 329 -21.64 1.50 9.48
CA LYS A 329 -21.14 2.71 10.16
C LYS A 329 -22.14 3.28 11.14
N GLU A 330 -23.39 3.47 10.74
CA GLU A 330 -24.40 4.22 11.50
C GLU A 330 -25.01 3.39 12.62
N GLU A 331 -25.38 2.13 12.34
CA GLU A 331 -26.06 1.29 13.31
C GLU A 331 -25.07 0.50 14.18
N TYR A 332 -24.04 -0.10 13.58
CA TYR A 332 -23.08 -0.96 14.27
C TYR A 332 -21.78 -0.27 14.69
N LYS A 333 -21.54 0.98 14.26
CA LYS A 333 -20.31 1.73 14.53
C LYS A 333 -19.04 1.06 14.02
N VAL A 334 -19.16 0.26 12.98
CA VAL A 334 -18.07 -0.44 12.31
C VAL A 334 -17.62 0.37 11.11
N GLY A 335 -16.34 0.75 11.07
CA GLY A 335 -15.75 1.47 9.95
C GLY A 335 -15.67 0.61 8.69
N CYS A 336 -16.32 1.09 7.62
CA CYS A 336 -16.18 0.56 6.27
C CYS A 336 -15.85 1.70 5.33
N VAL A 337 -15.06 1.42 4.29
CA VAL A 337 -14.63 2.43 3.31
C VAL A 337 -14.51 1.82 1.92
N VAL A 338 -14.79 2.61 0.90
CA VAL A 338 -14.40 2.31 -0.48
C VAL A 338 -12.98 2.81 -0.67
N ALA A 339 -12.01 1.90 -0.52
CA ALA A 339 -10.62 2.26 -0.67
C ALA A 339 -10.17 2.16 -2.13
N ASN A 340 -9.77 3.31 -2.67
CA ASN A 340 -9.14 3.43 -3.98
C ASN A 340 -9.93 2.84 -5.16
N PRO A 341 -11.13 3.34 -5.43
CA PRO A 341 -11.83 3.07 -6.68
C PRO A 341 -11.00 3.57 -7.87
N PRO A 342 -11.34 3.22 -9.11
CA PRO A 342 -10.55 3.62 -10.28
C PRO A 342 -10.23 5.11 -10.32
N GLN A 343 -8.94 5.46 -10.20
CA GLN A 343 -8.50 6.83 -9.93
C GLN A 343 -8.72 7.76 -11.13
N TYR A 344 -8.66 7.24 -12.34
CA TYR A 344 -8.89 8.02 -13.54
C TYR A 344 -10.36 8.49 -13.68
N ILE A 345 -11.30 7.85 -12.96
CA ILE A 345 -12.69 8.30 -12.86
C ILE A 345 -12.92 9.19 -11.64
N GLN A 346 -12.42 8.75 -10.48
CA GLN A 346 -12.74 9.36 -9.20
C GLN A 346 -12.01 10.69 -8.95
N THR A 347 -10.79 10.84 -9.50
CA THR A 347 -9.98 12.04 -9.27
C THR A 347 -10.15 13.01 -10.46
N PRO A 348 -10.82 14.17 -10.28
CA PRO A 348 -11.11 15.09 -11.39
C PRO A 348 -9.87 15.53 -12.18
N PHE A 349 -8.76 15.77 -11.50
CA PHE A 349 -7.49 16.10 -12.13
C PHE A 349 -7.00 14.96 -13.04
N LEU A 350 -6.97 13.72 -12.54
CA LEU A 350 -6.53 12.57 -13.33
C LEU A 350 -7.45 12.29 -14.51
N ARG A 351 -8.77 12.43 -14.34
CA ARG A 351 -9.75 12.34 -15.43
C ARG A 351 -9.42 13.31 -16.55
N LYS A 352 -9.06 14.55 -16.20
CA LYS A 352 -8.66 15.57 -17.18
C LYS A 352 -7.35 15.23 -17.88
N MET A 353 -6.38 14.69 -17.14
CA MET A 353 -5.02 14.44 -17.64
C MET A 353 -4.90 13.12 -18.43
N THR A 354 -5.84 12.19 -18.27
CA THR A 354 -5.84 10.86 -18.93
C THR A 354 -7.13 10.58 -19.71
N PRO A 355 -7.53 11.44 -20.66
CA PRO A 355 -8.79 11.28 -21.39
C PRO A 355 -8.77 10.07 -22.31
N GLY A 356 -9.97 9.53 -22.61
CA GLY A 356 -10.16 8.48 -23.62
C GLY A 356 -9.70 7.09 -23.20
N GLN A 357 -9.35 6.87 -21.93
CA GLN A 357 -9.05 5.55 -21.39
C GLN A 357 -10.28 4.96 -20.70
N ASP A 358 -10.60 3.72 -21.01
CA ASP A 358 -11.69 2.96 -20.41
C ASP A 358 -11.19 1.58 -19.96
N LEU A 359 -11.56 1.22 -18.72
CA LEU A 359 -11.16 -0.02 -18.07
C LEU A 359 -12.40 -0.66 -17.43
N PRO A 360 -13.21 -1.35 -18.22
CA PRO A 360 -14.53 -1.81 -17.81
C PRO A 360 -14.49 -2.78 -16.61
N ARG A 361 -13.46 -3.63 -16.49
CA ARG A 361 -13.28 -4.54 -15.36
C ARG A 361 -13.01 -3.76 -14.09
N SER A 362 -12.03 -2.86 -14.11
CA SER A 362 -11.70 -2.03 -12.95
C SER A 362 -12.86 -1.13 -12.53
N ASN A 363 -13.65 -0.62 -13.51
CA ASN A 363 -14.85 0.17 -13.21
C ASN A 363 -15.87 -0.65 -12.42
N LYS A 364 -16.22 -1.84 -12.90
CA LYS A 364 -17.15 -2.75 -12.20
C LYS A 364 -16.64 -3.13 -10.81
N LEU A 365 -15.35 -3.43 -10.67
CA LEU A 365 -14.74 -3.74 -9.37
C LEU A 365 -14.82 -2.54 -8.41
N GLY A 366 -14.58 -1.33 -8.90
CA GLY A 366 -14.67 -0.10 -8.12
C GLY A 366 -16.06 0.15 -7.52
N GLU A 367 -17.12 -0.29 -8.20
CA GLU A 367 -18.50 -0.20 -7.71
C GLU A 367 -18.86 -1.28 -6.69
N ARG A 368 -18.10 -2.38 -6.65
CA ARG A 368 -18.38 -3.56 -5.82
C ARG A 368 -17.52 -3.63 -4.56
N LEU A 369 -16.30 -3.08 -4.61
CA LEU A 369 -15.34 -3.20 -3.51
C LEU A 369 -15.72 -2.36 -2.29
N PHE A 370 -15.46 -2.91 -1.11
CA PHE A 370 -15.45 -2.20 0.15
C PHE A 370 -14.46 -2.85 1.12
N CYS A 371 -13.91 -2.06 2.04
CA CYS A 371 -12.97 -2.53 3.04
C CYS A 371 -13.60 -2.43 4.41
N VAL A 372 -13.49 -3.49 5.18
CA VAL A 372 -13.88 -3.53 6.59
C VAL A 372 -12.65 -3.28 7.44
N SER A 373 -12.79 -2.51 8.51
CA SER A 373 -11.65 -2.16 9.37
C SER A 373 -10.90 -3.39 9.89
N ILE A 374 -9.57 -3.31 9.87
CA ILE A 374 -8.66 -4.31 10.40
C ILE A 374 -7.49 -3.60 11.08
N HIS A 375 -7.06 -4.12 12.24
CA HIS A 375 -5.99 -3.52 13.02
C HIS A 375 -5.25 -4.61 13.83
N PRO A 376 -3.95 -4.49 14.09
CA PRO A 376 -3.19 -5.50 14.86
C PRO A 376 -3.63 -5.63 16.32
N LEU A 377 -4.32 -4.63 16.87
CA LEU A 377 -4.85 -4.67 18.24
C LEU A 377 -6.31 -5.17 18.33
N MET A 378 -6.93 -5.58 17.22
CA MET A 378 -8.27 -6.16 17.27
C MET A 378 -8.28 -7.48 18.06
N THR A 379 -9.25 -7.60 18.96
CA THR A 379 -9.52 -8.82 19.70
C THR A 379 -10.38 -9.79 18.86
N THR A 380 -10.47 -11.04 19.31
CA THR A 380 -11.39 -12.02 18.70
C THR A 380 -12.85 -11.55 18.85
N GLU A 381 -13.21 -10.94 19.97
CA GLU A 381 -14.54 -10.39 20.25
C GLU A 381 -14.90 -9.24 19.30
N ASP A 382 -13.95 -8.31 19.03
CA ASP A 382 -14.14 -7.26 18.05
C ASP A 382 -14.39 -7.86 16.65
N ASN A 383 -13.61 -8.87 16.29
CA ASN A 383 -13.72 -9.54 15.00
C ASN A 383 -15.04 -10.31 14.84
N GLU A 384 -15.48 -11.03 15.88
CA GLU A 384 -16.82 -11.68 15.93
C GLU A 384 -17.95 -10.65 15.77
N TYR A 385 -17.83 -9.49 16.43
CA TYR A 385 -18.83 -8.42 16.32
C TYR A 385 -18.93 -7.86 14.91
N ILE A 386 -17.78 -7.55 14.29
CA ILE A 386 -17.72 -7.05 12.90
C ILE A 386 -18.39 -8.07 11.95
N CYS A 387 -18.07 -9.35 12.09
CA CYS A 387 -18.64 -10.40 11.26
C CYS A 387 -20.15 -10.56 11.48
N ALA A 388 -20.61 -10.52 12.74
CA ALA A 388 -22.01 -10.60 13.06
C ALA A 388 -22.80 -9.41 12.48
N ALA A 389 -22.27 -8.20 12.62
CA ALA A 389 -22.86 -6.99 12.05
C ALA A 389 -22.95 -7.04 10.52
N LEU A 390 -21.87 -7.50 9.87
CA LEU A 390 -21.83 -7.63 8.42
C LEU A 390 -22.85 -8.66 7.90
N ILE A 391 -22.93 -9.84 8.52
CA ILE A 391 -23.91 -10.88 8.15
C ILE A 391 -25.34 -10.36 8.35
N GLU A 392 -25.65 -9.73 9.48
CA GLU A 392 -26.97 -9.18 9.77
C GLU A 392 -27.39 -8.09 8.76
N THR A 393 -26.43 -7.21 8.40
CA THR A 393 -26.64 -6.20 7.37
C THR A 393 -26.93 -6.83 6.00
N ILE A 394 -26.19 -7.86 5.61
CA ILE A 394 -26.38 -8.58 4.35
C ILE A 394 -27.73 -9.29 4.33
N GLU A 395 -28.12 -10.00 5.40
CA GLU A 395 -29.43 -10.68 5.49
C GLU A 395 -30.60 -9.70 5.39
N ARG A 396 -30.45 -8.48 5.92
CA ARG A 396 -31.44 -7.40 5.78
C ARG A 396 -31.53 -6.93 4.33
N LEU A 397 -30.39 -6.60 3.71
CA LEU A 397 -30.34 -6.12 2.33
C LEU A 397 -30.78 -7.18 1.30
N ARG A 398 -30.68 -8.46 1.61
CA ARG A 398 -31.19 -9.55 0.76
C ARG A 398 -32.71 -9.55 0.65
N LYS A 399 -33.42 -9.03 1.66
CA LYS A 399 -34.88 -8.98 1.70
C LYS A 399 -35.49 -7.74 1.04
N GLU A 400 -34.65 -6.76 0.73
CA GLU A 400 -34.95 -5.55 -0.03
C GLU A 400 -34.68 -5.74 -1.52
#